data_a577099c7f92aeda0a1642b17febe606
#
_entry.id   a577099c7f92aeda0a1642b17febe606
#
_cell.length_a   1.000
_cell.length_b   1.000
_cell.length_c   1.000
_cell.angle_alpha   90.00
_cell.angle_beta   90.00
_cell.angle_gamma   90.00
#
_symmetry.space_group_name_H-M   'P 1'
#
loop_
_entity.id
_entity.type
_entity.pdbx_description
1 polymer ?
#
loop_
_entity_poly.entity_id
_entity_poly.type
_entity_poly.pdbx_seq_one_letter_code
_entity_poly.pdbx_strand_id
1 'polypeptide(L)' 'MLSAGEAYTIATKVNEVDNQLESIEEYIVKQASKGRFEVLLFPSVPYHPGTINRLEECGYRVIKNYDRMTKTFNYEIYWR' A
#
# COMPACT_ATOMS: atom_id res chain seq x y z
N MET A 1 -29.35 -6.35 -10.22
CA MET A 1 -28.92 -4.94 -10.32
C MET A 1 -28.18 -4.52 -9.05
N LEU A 2 -27.11 -3.76 -9.18
CA LEU A 2 -26.33 -3.27 -8.05
C LEU A 2 -27.13 -2.20 -7.28
N SER A 3 -27.18 -2.28 -5.95
CA SER A 3 -27.84 -1.27 -5.14
C SER A 3 -26.95 -0.03 -4.98
N ALA A 4 -27.55 1.11 -4.63
CA ALA A 4 -26.78 2.32 -4.38
C ALA A 4 -25.77 2.14 -3.25
N GLY A 5 -26.13 1.39 -2.20
CA GLY A 5 -25.22 1.07 -1.11
C GLY A 5 -24.04 0.22 -1.55
N GLU A 6 -24.26 -0.75 -2.41
CA GLU A 6 -23.19 -1.57 -2.97
C GLU A 6 -22.25 -0.75 -3.86
N ALA A 7 -22.82 0.13 -4.70
CA ALA A 7 -22.04 1.03 -5.55
C ALA A 7 -21.18 1.99 -4.70
N TYR A 8 -21.75 2.52 -3.62
CA TYR A 8 -21.04 3.37 -2.67
C TYR A 8 -19.86 2.64 -2.03
N THR A 9 -20.08 1.39 -1.60
CA THR A 9 -19.03 0.57 -0.98
C THR A 9 -17.88 0.30 -1.95
N ILE A 10 -18.20 0.00 -3.21
CA ILE A 10 -17.18 -0.22 -4.25
C ILE A 10 -16.38 1.06 -4.48
N ALA A 11 -17.06 2.18 -4.64
CA ALA A 11 -16.41 3.48 -4.87
C ALA A 11 -15.51 3.88 -3.71
N THR A 12 -15.95 3.63 -2.46
CA THR A 12 -15.14 3.91 -1.27
C THR A 12 -13.87 3.09 -1.24
N LYS A 13 -13.95 1.80 -1.58
CA LYS A 13 -12.79 0.92 -1.62
C LYS A 13 -11.78 1.35 -2.69
N VAL A 14 -12.26 1.74 -3.85
CA VAL A 14 -11.41 2.24 -4.95
C VAL A 14 -10.68 3.52 -4.50
N ASN A 15 -11.40 4.46 -3.88
CA ASN A 15 -10.81 5.68 -3.38
C ASN A 15 -9.77 5.42 -2.29
N GLU A 16 -10.01 4.44 -1.42
CA GLU A 16 -9.05 4.04 -0.39
C GLU A 16 -7.76 3.51 -1.02
N VAL A 17 -7.87 2.65 -2.03
CA VAL A 17 -6.71 2.11 -2.74
C VAL A 17 -5.93 3.24 -3.42
N ASP A 18 -6.62 4.15 -4.11
CA ASP A 18 -5.97 5.26 -4.79
C ASP A 18 -5.24 6.17 -3.81
N ASN A 19 -5.85 6.47 -2.66
CA ASN A 19 -5.23 7.29 -1.62
C ASN A 19 -4.00 6.63 -1.03
N GLN A 20 -4.07 5.33 -0.79
CA GLN A 20 -2.94 4.56 -0.28
C GLN A 20 -1.79 4.52 -1.28
N LEU A 21 -2.09 4.29 -2.56
CA LEU A 21 -1.09 4.29 -3.62
C LEU A 21 -0.41 5.64 -3.76
N GLU A 22 -1.16 6.72 -3.67
CA GLU A 22 -0.61 8.09 -3.75
C GLU A 22 0.38 8.35 -2.61
N SER A 23 0.02 7.99 -1.38
CA SER A 23 0.90 8.14 -0.22
C SER A 23 2.17 7.30 -0.36
N ILE A 24 2.02 6.05 -0.79
CA ILE A 24 3.15 5.14 -0.99
C ILE A 24 4.08 5.67 -2.07
N GLU A 25 3.51 6.16 -3.17
CA GLU A 25 4.28 6.73 -4.28
C GLU A 25 5.15 7.91 -3.83
N GLU A 26 4.62 8.78 -2.98
CA GLU A 26 5.39 9.89 -2.42
C GLU A 26 6.62 9.39 -1.65
N TYR A 27 6.46 8.35 -0.84
CA TYR A 27 7.56 7.75 -0.11
C TYR A 27 8.58 7.10 -1.05
N ILE A 28 8.09 6.40 -2.09
CA ILE A 28 8.96 5.77 -3.09
C ILE A 28 9.80 6.83 -3.81
N VAL A 29 9.18 7.89 -4.29
CA VAL A 29 9.87 8.99 -4.99
C VAL A 29 10.93 9.61 -4.10
N LYS A 30 10.59 9.84 -2.84
CA LYS A 30 11.53 10.41 -1.86
C LYS A 30 12.76 9.54 -1.67
N GLN A 31 12.58 8.23 -1.51
CA GLN A 31 13.70 7.31 -1.33
C GLN A 31 14.48 7.09 -2.62
N ALA A 32 13.79 6.95 -3.74
CA ALA A 32 14.42 6.78 -5.05
C ALA A 32 15.29 8.00 -5.41
N SER A 33 14.85 9.20 -5.06
CA SER A 33 15.61 10.43 -5.26
C SER A 33 16.91 10.46 -4.49
N LYS A 34 17.02 9.65 -3.44
CA LYS A 34 18.25 9.48 -2.64
C LYS A 34 19.12 8.33 -3.14
N GLY A 35 18.75 7.70 -4.24
CA GLY A 35 19.46 6.55 -4.79
C GLY A 35 19.14 5.22 -4.11
N ARG A 36 18.08 5.16 -3.36
CA ARG A 36 17.65 3.93 -2.66
C ARG A 36 16.71 3.11 -3.53
N PHE A 37 16.66 1.80 -3.28
CA PHE A 37 15.84 0.84 -4.03
C PHE A 37 14.77 0.19 -3.16
N GLU A 38 14.55 0.72 -1.98
CA GLU A 38 13.58 0.19 -1.03
C GLU A 38 13.04 1.29 -0.13
N VAL A 39 11.86 1.02 0.46
CA VAL A 39 11.28 1.88 1.49
C VAL A 39 10.61 0.99 2.53
N LEU A 40 10.69 1.42 3.80
CA LEU A 40 10.06 0.75 4.92
C LEU A 40 8.92 1.65 5.42
N LEU A 41 7.70 1.11 5.45
CA LEU A 41 6.51 1.84 5.84
C LEU A 41 5.87 1.25 7.10
N PHE A 42 5.37 2.13 7.97
CA PHE A 42 4.75 1.76 9.24
C PHE A 42 3.33 2.34 9.32
N PRO A 43 2.38 1.85 8.49
CA PRO A 43 1.01 2.39 8.52
C PRO A 43 0.28 1.98 9.81
N SER A 44 -0.68 2.81 10.23
CA SER A 44 -1.51 2.54 11.41
C SER A 44 -2.45 1.35 11.23
N VAL A 45 -2.89 1.14 9.99
CA VAL A 45 -3.78 0.04 9.61
C VAL A 45 -3.20 -0.68 8.40
N PRO A 46 -3.48 -1.98 8.23
CA PRO A 46 -3.00 -2.71 7.06
C PRO A 46 -3.48 -2.09 5.75
N TYR A 47 -2.63 -2.12 4.73
CA TYR A 47 -3.03 -1.67 3.39
C TYR A 47 -4.08 -2.60 2.80
N HIS A 48 -4.97 -2.02 2.02
CA HIS A 48 -5.98 -2.79 1.29
C HIS A 48 -5.29 -3.80 0.35
N PRO A 49 -5.81 -5.04 0.21
CA PRO A 49 -5.22 -6.02 -0.71
C PRO A 49 -5.10 -5.50 -2.15
N GLY A 50 -6.05 -4.67 -2.60
CA GLY A 50 -5.98 -4.04 -3.91
C GLY A 50 -4.79 -3.10 -4.07
N THR A 51 -4.38 -2.43 -3.00
CA THR A 51 -3.19 -1.57 -2.99
C THR A 51 -1.93 -2.41 -3.24
N ILE A 52 -1.81 -3.53 -2.51
CA ILE A 52 -0.67 -4.44 -2.65
C ILE A 52 -0.63 -5.04 -4.05
N ASN A 53 -1.78 -5.50 -4.57
CA ASN A 53 -1.87 -6.06 -5.91
C ASN A 53 -1.44 -5.06 -6.99
N ARG A 54 -1.84 -3.79 -6.87
CA ARG A 54 -1.46 -2.75 -7.82
C ARG A 54 0.04 -2.48 -7.80
N LEU A 55 0.64 -2.48 -6.62
CA LEU A 55 2.10 -2.33 -6.49
C LEU A 55 2.83 -3.49 -7.15
N GLU A 56 2.40 -4.72 -6.92
CA GLU A 56 3.01 -5.90 -7.51
C GLU A 56 2.85 -5.92 -9.04
N GLU A 57 1.69 -5.50 -9.56
CA GLU A 57 1.46 -5.36 -11.00
C GLU A 57 2.42 -4.35 -11.64
N CYS A 58 2.82 -3.33 -10.89
CA CYS A 58 3.79 -2.34 -11.36
C CYS A 58 5.24 -2.78 -11.22
N GLY A 59 5.48 -4.00 -10.76
CA GLY A 59 6.82 -4.56 -10.63
C GLY A 59 7.47 -4.40 -9.27
N TYR A 60 6.76 -3.86 -8.29
CA TYR A 60 7.28 -3.74 -6.94
C TYR A 60 7.17 -5.06 -6.20
N ARG A 61 8.10 -5.30 -5.29
CA ARG A 61 8.02 -6.38 -4.31
C ARG A 61 7.52 -5.82 -3.01
N VAL A 62 6.51 -6.44 -2.42
CA VAL A 62 5.93 -6.00 -1.15
C VAL A 62 6.00 -7.14 -0.14
N ILE A 63 6.64 -6.89 1.00
CA ILE A 63 6.79 -7.86 2.08
C ILE A 63 6.18 -7.26 3.34
N LYS A 64 5.22 -7.97 3.92
CA LYS A 64 4.61 -7.57 5.19
C LYS A 64 5.29 -8.31 6.33
N ASN A 65 5.83 -7.58 7.29
CA ASN A 65 6.43 -8.13 8.50
C ASN A 65 5.52 -7.84 9.69
N TYR A 66 5.37 -8.82 10.56
CA TYR A 66 4.55 -8.67 11.77
C TYR A 66 5.38 -9.07 12.99
N ASP A 67 5.41 -8.17 13.98
CA ASP A 67 6.08 -8.42 15.26
C ASP A 67 5.03 -8.75 16.32
N ARG A 68 5.04 -9.98 16.80
CA ARG A 68 4.08 -10.47 17.81
C ARG A 68 4.31 -9.84 19.18
N MET A 69 5.55 -9.47 19.49
CA MET A 69 5.90 -8.91 20.80
C MET A 69 5.32 -7.52 20.98
N THR A 70 5.46 -6.67 19.96
CA THR A 70 4.97 -5.30 19.98
C THR A 70 3.59 -5.16 19.38
N LYS A 71 3.07 -6.21 18.75
CA LYS A 71 1.79 -6.22 18.00
C LYS A 71 1.78 -5.15 16.91
N THR A 72 2.93 -4.90 16.30
CA THR A 72 3.10 -3.95 15.21
C THR A 72 3.42 -4.67 13.92
N PHE A 73 3.18 -3.99 12.80
CA PHE A 73 3.52 -4.51 11.49
C PHE A 73 4.15 -3.41 10.65
N ASN A 74 4.89 -3.82 9.62
CA ASN A 74 5.47 -2.91 8.65
C ASN A 74 5.46 -3.55 7.27
N TYR A 75 5.67 -2.71 6.25
CA TYR A 75 5.78 -3.17 4.86
C TYR A 75 7.12 -2.74 4.30
N GLU A 76 7.80 -3.67 3.65
CA GLU A 76 9.01 -3.40 2.89
C GLU A 76 8.63 -3.41 1.42
N ILE A 77 8.93 -2.34 0.71
CA ILE A 77 8.65 -2.22 -0.72
C ILE A 77 9.96 -2.03 -1.45
N TYR A 78 10.24 -2.91 -2.42
CA TYR A 78 11.46 -2.93 -3.21
C TYR A 78 11.14 -2.73 -4.68
N TRP A 79 12.02 -1.99 -5.38
CA TRP A 79 11.88 -1.77 -6.83
C TRP A 79 13.14 -2.13 -7.62
N ARG A 80 13.97 -2.94 -7.02
CA ARG A 80 15.17 -3.44 -7.68
C ARG A 80 15.08 -4.92 -8.00
#